data_d5ba09561008b18b1e96431a30ffcea4
#
_entry.id   d5ba09561008b18b1e96431a30ffcea4
#
_cell.length_a   1.000
_cell.length_b   1.000
_cell.length_c   1.000
_cell.angle_alpha   90.00
_cell.angle_beta   90.00
_cell.angle_gamma   90.00
#
_symmetry.space_group_name_H-M   'P 1'
#
loop_
_entity.id
_entity.type
_entity.pdbx_description
1 polymer ?
#
loop_
_entity_poly.entity_id
_entity_poly.type
_entity_poly.pdbx_seq_one_letter_code
_entity_poly.pdbx_strand_id
1 'polypeptide(L)'
;MIKNKMNYKEIKYLNDKYEKKVNLIASIRLITFIIMLLSYILKHYYYPNIHTIIFITTLITFIILIFIHSKYHKIYNYYHNYLEIIEEYIKRTNGEWKNFKDTGESFINEKNHFLKDLDILGKNSLYQLLSIAVTIGGKRKLVKRLSNNNIKNLELEQQAIEELSNNINFCIEYQIILKNYNNENIDLSNELSNLSKNTNINKIDLFIGLILTIINISTLILSITNIININIFYLSFIMNFLINYIYSYIHNIEYKKLNSIYKTYKNIPNLVDVIIKNEFKSKKLSNIKTNLKNNYKEINNIEKFETINNLRNNIISNFILNGISNLNIFILYYFNNFINKNLIKLKENIDDIEELEALISLAGLSFIKENITIPKQTKEIEISFNNIHHPLLDEKQCITNNFNTIEGINIITGSNMGGKTSFLRTIGINIILMNAGSFVCASNFVSNYFKIFTSMRINDDINLGISTFYGELIRIKEMIDYLDKDNMLVLIDEIFKGTNYQDRIYGANKVIDKLNNKKTITFLTTHDFELCDINNIKNYHFKEYYEDNKIYFDYKIREGKCTSTNAKYLMKKLNIIE
;
A
#
# COMPACT_ATOMS: atom_id res chain seq x y z
N MET A 1 6.27 17.85 16.20
CA MET A 1 5.12 17.12 16.76
C MET A 1 5.25 15.61 16.62
N ILE A 2 5.40 15.03 15.44
CA ILE A 2 5.54 13.58 15.18
C ILE A 2 6.66 12.93 16.00
N LYS A 3 7.87 13.52 16.04
CA LYS A 3 9.01 12.99 16.80
C LYS A 3 8.69 12.73 18.28
N ASN A 4 7.83 13.55 18.89
CA ASN A 4 7.42 13.38 20.28
C ASN A 4 6.28 12.35 20.41
N LYS A 5 5.31 12.34 19.48
CA LYS A 5 4.23 11.34 19.47
C LYS A 5 4.73 9.90 19.32
N MET A 6 5.86 9.71 18.61
CA MET A 6 6.44 8.41 18.27
C MET A 6 7.72 8.06 19.06
N ASN A 7 8.04 8.78 20.13
CA ASN A 7 9.23 8.52 20.97
C ASN A 7 10.55 8.35 20.18
N TYR A 8 10.77 9.14 19.13
CA TYR A 8 11.90 9.00 18.20
C TYR A 8 13.26 8.86 18.89
N LYS A 9 13.53 9.67 19.94
CA LYS A 9 14.82 9.66 20.64
C LYS A 9 15.07 8.33 21.37
N GLU A 10 14.04 7.79 22.00
CA GLU A 10 14.10 6.52 22.72
C GLU A 10 14.31 5.34 21.76
N ILE A 11 13.53 5.30 20.68
CA ILE A 11 13.64 4.24 19.65
C ILE A 11 15.01 4.27 19.01
N LYS A 12 15.55 5.44 18.69
CA LYS A 12 16.90 5.59 18.13
C LYS A 12 17.95 5.08 19.12
N TYR A 13 17.86 5.45 20.38
CA TYR A 13 18.77 4.94 21.41
C TYR A 13 18.73 3.41 21.53
N LEU A 14 17.52 2.82 21.49
CA LEU A 14 17.36 1.37 21.56
C LEU A 14 17.92 0.67 20.31
N ASN A 15 17.68 1.23 19.13
CA ASN A 15 18.27 0.74 17.89
C ASN A 15 19.80 0.68 17.98
N ASP A 16 20.45 1.80 18.32
CA ASP A 16 21.91 1.89 18.42
C ASP A 16 22.49 0.96 19.50
N LYS A 17 21.79 0.81 20.62
CA LYS A 17 22.14 -0.12 21.70
C LYS A 17 22.13 -1.58 21.24
N TYR A 18 21.09 -2.00 20.52
CA TYR A 18 20.96 -3.38 20.07
C TYR A 18 21.85 -3.66 18.86
N GLU A 19 22.11 -2.71 17.98
CA GLU A 19 23.09 -2.80 16.92
C GLU A 19 24.50 -3.11 17.45
N LYS A 20 24.93 -2.33 18.47
CA LYS A 20 26.24 -2.57 19.14
C LYS A 20 26.31 -3.96 19.75
N LYS A 21 25.22 -4.46 20.38
CA LYS A 21 25.18 -5.82 20.94
C LYS A 21 25.27 -6.90 19.87
N VAL A 22 24.54 -6.76 18.76
CA VAL A 22 24.56 -7.71 17.64
C VAL A 22 25.97 -7.78 17.05
N ASN A 23 26.63 -6.63 16.81
CA ASN A 23 27.98 -6.56 16.27
C ASN A 23 29.02 -7.17 17.22
N LEU A 24 28.90 -6.93 18.52
CA LEU A 24 29.77 -7.52 19.52
C LEU A 24 29.65 -9.05 19.56
N ILE A 25 28.43 -9.59 19.57
CA ILE A 25 28.19 -11.03 19.57
C ILE A 25 28.69 -11.66 18.25
N ALA A 26 28.52 -10.98 17.12
CA ALA A 26 29.04 -11.42 15.83
C ALA A 26 30.58 -11.52 15.84
N SER A 27 31.27 -10.53 16.42
CA SER A 27 32.72 -10.55 16.57
C SER A 27 33.19 -11.69 17.50
N ILE A 28 32.53 -11.90 18.64
CA ILE A 28 32.84 -13.01 19.54
C ILE A 28 32.63 -14.36 18.82
N ARG A 29 31.56 -14.51 18.05
CA ARG A 29 31.25 -15.70 17.27
C ARG A 29 32.34 -15.98 16.22
N LEU A 30 32.85 -14.94 15.55
CA LEU A 30 33.94 -15.07 14.60
C LEU A 30 35.24 -15.56 15.29
N ILE A 31 35.58 -14.98 16.43
CA ILE A 31 36.77 -15.40 17.22
C ILE A 31 36.64 -16.86 17.67
N THR A 32 35.48 -17.26 18.20
CA THR A 32 35.23 -18.65 18.62
C THR A 32 35.34 -19.63 17.45
N PHE A 33 34.85 -19.23 16.25
CA PHE A 33 35.00 -20.04 15.04
C PHE A 33 36.47 -20.21 14.63
N ILE A 34 37.28 -19.15 14.69
CA ILE A 34 38.71 -19.21 14.37
C ILE A 34 39.42 -20.14 15.37
N ILE A 35 39.13 -20.02 16.67
CA ILE A 35 39.73 -20.89 17.71
C ILE A 35 39.33 -22.36 17.45
N MET A 36 38.07 -22.61 17.10
CA MET A 36 37.55 -23.94 16.74
C MET A 36 38.32 -24.55 15.57
N LEU A 37 38.54 -23.78 14.48
CA LEU A 37 39.32 -24.24 13.33
C LEU A 37 40.81 -24.50 13.68
N LEU A 38 41.42 -23.60 14.43
CA LEU A 38 42.83 -23.78 14.86
C LEU A 38 42.98 -25.02 15.74
N SER A 39 42.05 -25.26 16.69
CA SER A 39 42.09 -26.45 17.54
C SER A 39 41.92 -27.75 16.74
N TYR A 40 41.05 -27.73 15.68
CA TYR A 40 40.89 -28.86 14.78
C TYR A 40 42.19 -29.19 13.99
N ILE A 41 42.85 -28.18 13.49
CA ILE A 41 44.13 -28.34 12.75
C ILE A 41 45.24 -28.82 13.69
N LEU A 42 45.41 -28.17 14.85
CA LEU A 42 46.47 -28.48 15.81
C LEU A 42 46.31 -29.86 16.46
N LYS A 43 45.12 -30.42 16.52
CA LYS A 43 44.84 -31.78 16.97
C LYS A 43 45.71 -32.83 16.24
N HIS A 44 46.05 -32.61 14.98
CA HIS A 44 46.84 -33.53 14.18
C HIS A 44 48.36 -33.42 14.42
N TYR A 45 48.83 -32.29 14.99
CA TYR A 45 50.26 -32.00 15.15
C TYR A 45 50.73 -31.97 16.62
N TYR A 46 49.84 -31.53 17.55
CA TYR A 46 50.19 -31.32 18.95
C TYR A 46 49.06 -31.75 19.90
N TYR A 47 49.42 -32.53 20.96
CA TYR A 47 48.54 -32.88 22.10
C TYR A 47 47.04 -33.18 21.71
N PRO A 48 46.76 -34.29 21.03
CA PRO A 48 45.43 -34.57 20.44
C PRO A 48 44.25 -34.44 21.42
N ASN A 49 44.44 -34.89 22.67
CA ASN A 49 43.38 -34.89 23.68
C ASN A 49 42.96 -33.47 24.11
N ILE A 50 43.96 -32.58 24.32
CA ILE A 50 43.72 -31.20 24.74
C ILE A 50 43.00 -30.44 23.63
N HIS A 51 43.48 -30.54 22.39
CA HIS A 51 42.84 -29.88 21.24
C HIS A 51 41.47 -30.43 20.91
N THR A 52 41.19 -31.71 21.22
CA THR A 52 39.83 -32.26 21.09
C THR A 52 38.86 -31.65 22.11
N ILE A 53 39.30 -31.47 23.36
CA ILE A 53 38.51 -30.81 24.40
C ILE A 53 38.22 -29.35 24.02
N ILE A 54 39.27 -28.60 23.57
CA ILE A 54 39.10 -27.21 23.10
C ILE A 54 38.14 -27.14 21.92
N PHE A 55 38.23 -28.05 20.96
CA PHE A 55 37.34 -28.11 19.81
C PHE A 55 35.87 -28.32 20.26
N ILE A 56 35.61 -29.29 21.15
CA ILE A 56 34.25 -29.58 21.62
C ILE A 56 33.68 -28.39 22.43
N THR A 57 34.48 -27.79 23.31
CA THR A 57 34.02 -26.65 24.11
C THR A 57 33.75 -25.42 23.25
N THR A 58 34.62 -25.11 22.27
CA THR A 58 34.41 -24.00 21.33
C THR A 58 33.24 -24.27 20.38
N LEU A 59 32.99 -25.52 19.96
CA LEU A 59 31.80 -25.89 19.18
C LEU A 59 30.52 -25.63 19.95
N ILE A 60 30.46 -26.04 21.22
CA ILE A 60 29.26 -25.81 22.09
C ILE A 60 29.06 -24.32 22.28
N THR A 61 30.11 -23.55 22.59
CA THR A 61 29.99 -22.09 22.75
C THR A 61 29.58 -21.40 21.45
N PHE A 62 30.08 -21.83 20.29
CA PHE A 62 29.69 -21.31 18.99
C PHE A 62 28.21 -21.53 18.71
N ILE A 63 27.66 -22.72 19.01
CA ILE A 63 26.24 -23.03 18.87
C ILE A 63 25.40 -22.13 19.79
N ILE A 64 25.78 -21.96 21.05
CA ILE A 64 25.09 -21.07 22.00
C ILE A 64 25.09 -19.63 21.47
N LEU A 65 26.22 -19.15 20.96
CA LEU A 65 26.34 -17.81 20.39
C LEU A 65 25.46 -17.60 19.15
N ILE A 66 25.20 -18.63 18.33
CA ILE A 66 24.24 -18.54 17.22
C ILE A 66 22.84 -18.24 17.75
N PHE A 67 22.36 -18.93 18.79
CA PHE A 67 21.05 -18.69 19.37
C PHE A 67 20.94 -17.30 20.01
N ILE A 68 21.97 -16.88 20.77
CA ILE A 68 22.03 -15.56 21.38
C ILE A 68 22.04 -14.47 20.32
N HIS A 69 22.86 -14.61 19.27
CA HIS A 69 22.91 -13.67 18.16
C HIS A 69 21.55 -13.55 17.47
N SER A 70 20.90 -14.69 17.15
CA SER A 70 19.58 -14.71 16.53
C SER A 70 18.54 -13.96 17.37
N LYS A 71 18.54 -14.15 18.71
CA LYS A 71 17.64 -13.43 19.62
C LYS A 71 17.85 -11.91 19.58
N TYR A 72 19.10 -11.44 19.71
CA TYR A 72 19.40 -10.01 19.70
C TYR A 72 19.19 -9.39 18.31
N HIS A 73 19.46 -10.14 17.24
CA HIS A 73 19.22 -9.69 15.87
C HIS A 73 17.70 -9.47 15.58
N LYS A 74 16.82 -10.33 16.12
CA LYS A 74 15.36 -10.11 16.04
C LYS A 74 14.95 -8.82 16.73
N ILE A 75 15.51 -8.54 17.93
CA ILE A 75 15.22 -7.31 18.69
C ILE A 75 15.75 -6.08 17.94
N TYR A 76 16.96 -6.16 17.40
CA TYR A 76 17.54 -5.10 16.58
C TYR A 76 16.68 -4.80 15.37
N ASN A 77 16.27 -5.82 14.60
CA ASN A 77 15.41 -5.64 13.42
C ASN A 77 14.07 -4.99 13.76
N TYR A 78 13.50 -5.31 14.92
CA TYR A 78 12.27 -4.66 15.39
C TYR A 78 12.47 -3.15 15.57
N TYR A 79 13.50 -2.72 16.30
CA TYR A 79 13.76 -1.30 16.54
C TYR A 79 14.26 -0.58 15.29
N HIS A 80 14.98 -1.26 14.42
CA HIS A 80 15.41 -0.73 13.12
C HIS A 80 14.22 -0.42 12.22
N ASN A 81 13.32 -1.39 12.02
CA ASN A 81 12.09 -1.19 11.25
C ASN A 81 11.20 -0.10 11.87
N TYR A 82 11.13 -0.04 13.21
CA TYR A 82 10.39 1.00 13.91
C TYR A 82 10.96 2.39 13.60
N LEU A 83 12.27 2.54 13.70
CA LEU A 83 12.97 3.79 13.39
C LEU A 83 12.74 4.23 11.94
N GLU A 84 12.88 3.31 10.99
CA GLU A 84 12.61 3.59 9.58
C GLU A 84 11.17 4.08 9.32
N ILE A 85 10.17 3.48 9.97
CA ILE A 85 8.77 3.90 9.85
C ILE A 85 8.61 5.34 10.37
N ILE A 86 9.19 5.67 11.54
CA ILE A 86 9.14 7.04 12.06
C ILE A 86 9.81 8.02 11.09
N GLU A 87 10.97 7.66 10.53
CA GLU A 87 11.68 8.48 9.56
C GLU A 87 10.88 8.69 8.27
N GLU A 88 10.15 7.67 7.80
CA GLU A 88 9.23 7.82 6.67
C GLU A 88 8.09 8.80 6.97
N TYR A 89 7.49 8.76 8.16
CA TYR A 89 6.50 9.76 8.56
C TYR A 89 7.09 11.17 8.68
N ILE A 90 8.33 11.29 9.17
CA ILE A 90 9.05 12.57 9.19
C ILE A 90 9.30 13.08 7.76
N LYS A 91 9.73 12.22 6.84
CA LYS A 91 9.90 12.56 5.42
C LYS A 91 8.58 13.03 4.79
N ARG A 92 7.45 12.41 5.16
CA ARG A 92 6.13 12.84 4.71
C ARG A 92 5.79 14.25 5.18
N THR A 93 6.06 14.58 6.44
CA THR A 93 5.82 15.95 6.98
C THR A 93 6.73 17.00 6.39
N ASN A 94 7.97 16.64 6.03
CA ASN A 94 8.95 17.58 5.47
C ASN A 94 8.85 17.75 3.95
N GLY A 95 7.91 17.07 3.28
CA GLY A 95 7.77 17.13 1.82
C GLY A 95 8.73 16.21 1.05
N GLU A 96 9.58 15.44 1.74
CA GLU A 96 10.54 14.51 1.14
C GLU A 96 9.88 13.23 0.59
N TRP A 97 8.60 13.01 0.85
CA TRP A 97 7.80 11.90 0.31
C TRP A 97 7.76 11.88 -1.22
N LYS A 98 8.00 13.02 -1.87
CA LYS A 98 8.10 13.14 -3.33
C LYS A 98 9.21 12.27 -3.93
N ASN A 99 10.18 11.83 -3.10
CA ASN A 99 11.27 10.94 -3.48
C ASN A 99 10.95 9.44 -3.25
N PHE A 100 9.76 9.09 -2.74
CA PHE A 100 9.37 7.71 -2.55
C PHE A 100 9.18 7.01 -3.90
N LYS A 101 9.64 5.75 -3.99
CA LYS A 101 9.64 4.99 -5.25
C LYS A 101 8.24 4.57 -5.70
N ASP A 102 7.35 4.27 -4.76
CA ASP A 102 5.99 3.82 -5.06
C ASP A 102 5.08 5.01 -5.35
N THR A 103 4.83 5.25 -6.61
CA THR A 103 3.99 6.36 -7.09
C THR A 103 2.56 5.93 -7.43
N GLY A 104 2.27 4.64 -7.42
CA GLY A 104 0.97 4.11 -7.87
C GLY A 104 0.71 4.25 -9.37
N GLU A 105 1.72 4.61 -10.17
CA GLU A 105 1.58 4.86 -11.61
C GLU A 105 1.10 3.62 -12.39
N SER A 106 1.51 2.43 -11.96
CA SER A 106 1.09 1.16 -12.55
C SER A 106 -0.42 0.87 -12.45
N PHE A 107 -1.13 1.60 -11.60
CA PHE A 107 -2.59 1.47 -11.43
C PHE A 107 -3.39 2.53 -12.18
N ILE A 108 -2.75 3.42 -12.92
CA ILE A 108 -3.45 4.48 -13.67
C ILE A 108 -4.26 3.84 -14.78
N ASN A 109 -5.57 4.10 -14.77
CA ASN A 109 -6.47 3.77 -15.85
C ASN A 109 -6.74 5.04 -16.66
N GLU A 110 -6.46 5.03 -17.95
CA GLU A 110 -6.61 6.17 -18.85
C GLU A 110 -8.04 6.71 -18.94
N LYS A 111 -9.05 5.89 -18.64
CA LYS A 111 -10.46 6.32 -18.60
C LYS A 111 -10.78 7.24 -17.43
N ASN A 112 -9.96 7.32 -16.40
CA ASN A 112 -10.19 8.14 -15.21
C ASN A 112 -9.27 9.37 -15.21
N HIS A 113 -9.59 10.36 -16.03
CA HIS A 113 -8.77 11.56 -16.24
C HIS A 113 -8.45 12.30 -14.95
N PHE A 114 -9.39 12.36 -13.99
CA PHE A 114 -9.20 13.05 -12.72
C PHE A 114 -8.03 12.50 -11.88
N LEU A 115 -7.63 11.23 -12.07
CA LEU A 115 -6.49 10.64 -11.35
C LEU A 115 -5.17 11.37 -11.64
N LYS A 116 -4.99 11.81 -12.90
CA LYS A 116 -3.83 12.61 -13.33
C LYS A 116 -4.05 14.10 -13.10
N ASP A 117 -5.23 14.61 -13.41
CA ASP A 117 -5.56 16.05 -13.31
C ASP A 117 -5.47 16.58 -11.88
N LEU A 118 -5.88 15.77 -10.89
CA LEU A 118 -5.86 16.11 -9.47
C LEU A 118 -4.63 15.55 -8.73
N ASP A 119 -3.63 15.04 -9.42
CA ASP A 119 -2.44 14.43 -8.81
C ASP A 119 -2.78 13.33 -7.77
N ILE A 120 -3.74 12.45 -8.09
CA ILE A 120 -4.14 11.35 -7.19
C ILE A 120 -3.17 10.20 -7.27
N LEU A 121 -2.75 9.79 -8.48
CA LEU A 121 -1.77 8.75 -8.76
C LEU A 121 -0.62 9.30 -9.61
N GLY A 122 0.54 8.68 -9.53
CA GLY A 122 1.75 9.09 -10.24
C GLY A 122 2.73 9.85 -9.34
N LYS A 123 3.72 10.50 -9.94
CA LYS A 123 4.72 11.29 -9.21
C LYS A 123 4.09 12.50 -8.52
N ASN A 124 4.54 12.79 -7.30
CA ASN A 124 4.07 13.89 -6.46
C ASN A 124 2.56 13.82 -6.18
N SER A 125 2.01 12.61 -6.04
CA SER A 125 0.58 12.35 -5.91
C SER A 125 0.12 12.13 -4.47
N LEU A 126 -1.21 12.16 -4.29
CA LEU A 126 -1.87 11.84 -3.02
C LEU A 126 -1.56 10.39 -2.59
N TYR A 127 -1.56 9.44 -3.53
CA TYR A 127 -1.18 8.07 -3.25
C TYR A 127 0.24 7.98 -2.68
N GLN A 128 1.22 8.63 -3.33
CA GLN A 128 2.62 8.63 -2.89
C GLN A 128 2.79 9.24 -1.48
N LEU A 129 1.98 10.23 -1.13
CA LEU A 129 1.94 10.81 0.21
C LEU A 129 1.38 9.84 1.25
N LEU A 130 0.29 9.13 0.93
CA LEU A 130 -0.49 8.35 1.89
C LEU A 130 -0.05 6.88 2.01
N SER A 131 0.38 6.26 0.90
CA SER A 131 0.58 4.81 0.85
C SER A 131 1.64 4.33 1.83
N ILE A 132 1.22 3.41 2.70
CA ILE A 132 2.09 2.57 3.52
C ILE A 132 1.94 1.09 3.15
N ALA A 133 1.08 0.79 2.16
CA ALA A 133 0.77 -0.56 1.75
C ALA A 133 1.99 -1.24 1.12
N VAL A 134 2.27 -2.45 1.57
CA VAL A 134 3.37 -3.29 1.09
C VAL A 134 2.85 -4.32 0.08
N THR A 135 1.68 -4.92 0.36
CA THR A 135 1.08 -5.92 -0.54
C THR A 135 0.46 -5.26 -1.78
N ILE A 136 0.49 -5.96 -2.91
CA ILE A 136 -0.16 -5.46 -4.15
C ILE A 136 -1.67 -5.31 -3.93
N GLY A 137 -2.30 -6.20 -3.18
CA GLY A 137 -3.73 -6.12 -2.87
C GLY A 137 -4.06 -4.90 -2.00
N GLY A 138 -3.27 -4.62 -0.96
CA GLY A 138 -3.43 -3.41 -0.14
C GLY A 138 -3.28 -2.12 -0.97
N LYS A 139 -2.26 -2.06 -1.85
CA LYS A 139 -2.09 -0.97 -2.81
C LYS A 139 -3.31 -0.82 -3.72
N ARG A 140 -3.79 -1.93 -4.27
CA ARG A 140 -4.99 -1.96 -5.14
C ARG A 140 -6.24 -1.47 -4.40
N LYS A 141 -6.43 -1.86 -3.12
CA LYS A 141 -7.55 -1.38 -2.30
C LYS A 141 -7.46 0.12 -2.01
N LEU A 142 -6.27 0.62 -1.69
CA LEU A 142 -6.04 2.06 -1.52
C LEU A 142 -6.37 2.82 -2.80
N VAL A 143 -5.83 2.38 -3.95
CA VAL A 143 -6.12 2.98 -5.26
C VAL A 143 -7.62 2.94 -5.56
N LYS A 144 -8.29 1.81 -5.31
CA LYS A 144 -9.75 1.69 -5.52
C LYS A 144 -10.52 2.74 -4.71
N ARG A 145 -10.12 3.01 -3.47
CA ARG A 145 -10.72 4.04 -2.61
C ARG A 145 -10.47 5.45 -3.15
N LEU A 146 -9.24 5.73 -3.58
CA LEU A 146 -8.85 7.01 -4.17
C LEU A 146 -9.39 7.22 -5.60
N SER A 147 -9.88 6.17 -6.26
CA SER A 147 -10.50 6.24 -7.60
C SER A 147 -11.97 6.67 -7.58
N ASN A 148 -12.39 7.34 -6.51
CA ASN A 148 -13.73 7.92 -6.39
C ASN A 148 -14.87 6.89 -6.56
N ASN A 149 -14.70 5.70 -6.00
CA ASN A 149 -15.77 4.71 -5.95
C ASN A 149 -16.73 5.02 -4.78
N ASN A 150 -18.02 4.94 -5.05
CA ASN A 150 -19.02 5.10 -3.99
C ASN A 150 -18.87 3.98 -2.95
N ILE A 151 -18.53 4.37 -1.73
CA ILE A 151 -18.38 3.45 -0.61
C ILE A 151 -19.72 3.33 0.11
N LYS A 152 -20.28 2.13 0.11
CA LYS A 152 -21.46 1.84 0.92
C LYS A 152 -21.10 2.00 2.41
N ASN A 153 -21.94 2.71 3.16
CA ASN A 153 -21.73 2.95 4.59
C ASN A 153 -20.45 3.74 4.93
N LEU A 154 -20.30 4.92 4.32
CA LEU A 154 -19.16 5.82 4.54
C LEU A 154 -18.86 6.07 6.04
N GLU A 155 -19.89 6.18 6.86
CA GLU A 155 -19.76 6.40 8.31
C GLU A 155 -18.98 5.28 9.01
N LEU A 156 -19.18 4.02 8.64
CA LEU A 156 -18.40 2.89 9.20
C LEU A 156 -16.93 2.95 8.82
N GLU A 157 -16.64 3.45 7.62
CA GLU A 157 -15.26 3.66 7.17
C GLU A 157 -14.58 4.79 7.96
N GLN A 158 -15.30 5.91 8.12
CA GLN A 158 -14.82 7.06 8.89
C GLN A 158 -14.54 6.68 10.35
N GLN A 159 -15.45 5.96 11.00
CA GLN A 159 -15.24 5.46 12.37
C GLN A 159 -14.00 4.57 12.48
N ALA A 160 -13.77 3.69 11.50
CA ALA A 160 -12.59 2.82 11.49
C ALA A 160 -11.29 3.61 11.30
N ILE A 161 -11.27 4.58 10.38
CA ILE A 161 -10.10 5.42 10.11
C ILE A 161 -9.82 6.35 11.31
N GLU A 162 -10.86 6.92 11.94
CA GLU A 162 -10.73 7.74 13.13
C GLU A 162 -10.15 6.93 14.31
N GLU A 163 -10.62 5.71 14.53
CA GLU A 163 -10.09 4.82 15.56
C GLU A 163 -8.61 4.48 15.32
N LEU A 164 -8.23 4.18 14.06
CA LEU A 164 -6.83 3.93 13.69
C LEU A 164 -5.97 5.18 13.88
N SER A 165 -6.49 6.37 13.59
CA SER A 165 -5.77 7.63 13.79
C SER A 165 -5.45 7.91 15.25
N ASN A 166 -6.27 7.41 16.17
CA ASN A 166 -6.06 7.50 17.61
C ASN A 166 -5.18 6.37 18.17
N ASN A 167 -4.90 5.32 17.39
CA ASN A 167 -4.08 4.17 17.80
C ASN A 167 -2.80 4.04 16.96
N ILE A 168 -1.94 5.04 17.07
CA ILE A 168 -0.68 5.11 16.31
C ILE A 168 0.25 3.92 16.60
N ASN A 169 0.25 3.41 17.83
CA ASN A 169 1.10 2.28 18.22
C ASN A 169 0.72 1.02 17.45
N PHE A 170 -0.58 0.72 17.36
CA PHE A 170 -1.07 -0.38 16.54
C PHE A 170 -0.66 -0.22 15.06
N CYS A 171 -0.84 0.98 14.51
CA CYS A 171 -0.48 1.25 13.12
C CYS A 171 1.01 1.03 12.85
N ILE A 172 1.88 1.39 13.80
CA ILE A 172 3.33 1.18 13.68
C ILE A 172 3.69 -0.30 13.84
N GLU A 173 3.15 -1.00 14.86
CA GLU A 173 3.39 -2.44 15.04
C GLU A 173 2.98 -3.24 13.82
N TYR A 174 1.83 -2.92 13.24
CA TYR A 174 1.36 -3.53 11.99
C TYR A 174 2.36 -3.31 10.84
N GLN A 175 2.83 -2.07 10.66
CA GLN A 175 3.80 -1.73 9.62
C GLN A 175 5.17 -2.40 9.83
N ILE A 176 5.64 -2.55 11.10
CA ILE A 176 6.90 -3.25 11.41
C ILE A 176 6.87 -4.69 10.90
N ILE A 177 5.74 -5.38 11.09
CA ILE A 177 5.60 -6.77 10.62
C ILE A 177 5.55 -6.81 9.10
N LEU A 178 4.84 -5.87 8.46
CA LEU A 178 4.79 -5.76 7.00
C LEU A 178 6.18 -5.51 6.39
N LYS A 179 7.03 -4.71 7.01
CA LYS A 179 8.41 -4.48 6.53
C LYS A 179 9.26 -5.75 6.47
N ASN A 180 8.92 -6.77 7.26
CA ASN A 180 9.58 -8.08 7.17
C ASN A 180 9.24 -8.86 5.87
N TYR A 181 8.27 -8.39 5.10
CA TYR A 181 8.02 -8.88 3.73
C TYR A 181 8.99 -8.22 2.74
N ASN A 182 10.27 -8.41 2.89
CA ASN A 182 11.34 -7.89 2.02
C ASN A 182 10.86 -7.51 0.62
N ASN A 183 10.62 -6.23 0.34
CA ASN A 183 10.47 -5.53 -0.94
C ASN A 183 9.94 -6.33 -2.17
N GLU A 184 9.42 -7.51 -2.01
CA GLU A 184 8.82 -8.29 -3.08
C GLU A 184 7.39 -7.80 -3.28
N ASN A 185 7.05 -7.40 -4.50
CA ASN A 185 5.68 -7.10 -4.90
C ASN A 185 4.86 -8.40 -4.85
N ILE A 186 4.42 -8.79 -3.65
CA ILE A 186 3.69 -10.04 -3.41
C ILE A 186 2.20 -9.79 -3.67
N ASP A 187 1.66 -10.43 -4.69
CA ASP A 187 0.21 -10.47 -4.95
C ASP A 187 -0.38 -11.69 -4.24
N LEU A 188 -0.72 -11.51 -2.94
CA LEU A 188 -1.26 -12.57 -2.08
C LEU A 188 -2.50 -13.22 -2.68
N SER A 189 -3.38 -12.44 -3.25
CA SER A 189 -4.67 -12.90 -3.80
C SER A 189 -4.49 -13.70 -5.10
N ASN A 190 -3.55 -13.29 -5.97
CA ASN A 190 -3.24 -14.00 -7.21
C ASN A 190 -2.50 -15.32 -6.95
N GLU A 191 -1.58 -15.33 -6.01
CA GLU A 191 -0.89 -16.58 -5.60
C GLU A 191 -1.91 -17.64 -5.18
N LEU A 192 -2.89 -17.31 -4.33
CA LEU A 192 -3.96 -18.23 -3.94
C LEU A 192 -4.90 -18.62 -5.08
N SER A 193 -5.20 -17.68 -6.00
CA SER A 193 -6.10 -17.99 -7.12
C SER A 193 -5.47 -18.94 -8.14
N ASN A 194 -4.16 -18.88 -8.31
CA ASN A 194 -3.40 -19.78 -9.18
C ASN A 194 -3.32 -21.22 -8.64
N LEU A 195 -3.59 -21.42 -7.33
CA LEU A 195 -3.63 -22.76 -6.74
C LEU A 195 -4.89 -23.54 -7.06
N SER A 196 -6.03 -22.87 -7.20
CA SER A 196 -7.31 -23.52 -7.46
C SER A 196 -7.41 -24.14 -8.85
N LYS A 197 -6.44 -23.85 -9.73
CA LYS A 197 -6.39 -24.39 -11.10
C LYS A 197 -5.42 -25.57 -11.16
N ASN A 198 -5.99 -26.78 -11.07
CA ASN A 198 -5.32 -28.06 -11.38
C ASN A 198 -4.15 -28.47 -10.48
N THR A 199 -4.46 -29.08 -9.34
CA THR A 199 -3.51 -29.95 -8.64
C THR A 199 -4.09 -31.37 -8.67
N ASN A 200 -3.66 -32.17 -9.63
CA ASN A 200 -4.03 -33.58 -9.76
C ASN A 200 -3.15 -34.47 -8.86
N ILE A 201 -3.18 -34.22 -7.55
CA ILE A 201 -2.53 -35.13 -6.61
C ILE A 201 -3.58 -36.11 -6.15
N ASN A 202 -3.41 -37.35 -6.56
CA ASN A 202 -4.39 -38.42 -6.35
C ASN A 202 -4.20 -39.09 -4.98
N LYS A 203 -5.29 -39.64 -4.43
CA LYS A 203 -5.21 -40.54 -3.26
C LYS A 203 -4.32 -41.75 -3.52
N ILE A 204 -4.10 -42.11 -4.78
CA ILE A 204 -3.21 -43.19 -5.22
C ILE A 204 -1.77 -42.88 -4.81
N ASP A 205 -1.29 -41.62 -4.98
CA ASP A 205 0.06 -41.22 -4.60
C ASP A 205 0.30 -41.36 -3.10
N LEU A 206 -0.71 -40.98 -2.29
CA LEU A 206 -0.68 -41.20 -0.84
C LEU A 206 -0.57 -42.69 -0.49
N PHE A 207 -1.37 -43.53 -1.15
CA PHE A 207 -1.39 -44.98 -0.89
C PHE A 207 -0.06 -45.63 -1.27
N ILE A 208 0.53 -45.25 -2.41
CA ILE A 208 1.87 -45.69 -2.82
C ILE A 208 2.91 -45.27 -1.79
N GLY A 209 2.90 -44.01 -1.38
CA GLY A 209 3.82 -43.49 -0.36
C GLY A 209 3.71 -44.22 0.98
N LEU A 210 2.50 -44.58 1.41
CA LEU A 210 2.28 -45.38 2.62
C LEU A 210 2.86 -46.80 2.51
N ILE A 211 2.58 -47.53 1.41
CA ILE A 211 3.11 -48.88 1.17
C ILE A 211 4.64 -48.84 1.19
N LEU A 212 5.26 -47.94 0.46
CA LEU A 212 6.71 -47.81 0.40
C LEU A 212 7.33 -47.49 1.77
N THR A 213 6.66 -46.66 2.57
CA THR A 213 7.11 -46.36 3.93
C THR A 213 7.01 -47.60 4.84
N ILE A 214 5.91 -48.35 4.76
CA ILE A 214 5.72 -49.59 5.54
C ILE A 214 6.78 -50.64 5.18
N ILE A 215 7.04 -50.85 3.89
CA ILE A 215 8.09 -51.77 3.41
C ILE A 215 9.45 -51.36 4.00
N ASN A 216 9.80 -50.09 3.94
CA ASN A 216 11.08 -49.62 4.40
C ASN A 216 11.26 -49.72 5.93
N ILE A 217 10.22 -49.38 6.69
CA ILE A 217 10.23 -49.57 8.15
C ILE A 217 10.30 -51.04 8.51
N SER A 218 9.56 -51.94 7.78
CA SER A 218 9.61 -53.37 8.01
C SER A 218 11.01 -53.97 7.75
N THR A 219 11.67 -53.55 6.65
CA THR A 219 13.04 -54.01 6.35
C THR A 219 14.04 -53.48 7.39
N LEU A 220 13.85 -52.27 7.94
CA LEU A 220 14.67 -51.76 9.03
C LEU A 220 14.51 -52.60 10.31
N ILE A 221 13.27 -52.89 10.72
CA ILE A 221 12.98 -53.70 11.92
C ILE A 221 13.56 -55.09 11.77
N LEU A 222 13.32 -55.77 10.62
CA LEU A 222 13.82 -57.10 10.35
C LEU A 222 15.35 -57.16 10.27
N SER A 223 16.01 -56.08 9.85
CA SER A 223 17.47 -55.96 9.86
C SER A 223 18.03 -55.80 11.28
N ILE A 224 17.36 -54.98 12.12
CA ILE A 224 17.76 -54.81 13.52
C ILE A 224 17.62 -56.09 14.33
N THR A 225 16.58 -56.92 14.03
CA THR A 225 16.35 -58.21 14.65
C THR A 225 17.22 -59.33 14.05
N ASN A 226 18.14 -59.02 13.12
CA ASN A 226 19.00 -59.95 12.42
C ASN A 226 18.28 -61.06 11.63
N ILE A 227 16.99 -60.86 11.28
CA ILE A 227 16.21 -61.79 10.46
C ILE A 227 16.62 -61.69 8.98
N ILE A 228 16.92 -60.45 8.52
CA ILE A 228 17.41 -60.17 7.15
C ILE A 228 18.72 -59.41 7.19
N ASN A 229 19.49 -59.53 6.10
CA ASN A 229 20.74 -58.77 5.96
C ASN A 229 20.47 -57.28 5.85
N ILE A 230 21.26 -56.44 6.55
CA ILE A 230 21.13 -54.99 6.57
C ILE A 230 21.25 -54.35 5.17
N ASN A 231 21.91 -55.03 4.25
CA ASN A 231 22.04 -54.57 2.85
C ASN A 231 20.69 -54.46 2.16
N ILE A 232 19.69 -55.26 2.57
CA ILE A 232 18.31 -55.20 2.04
C ILE A 232 17.63 -53.91 2.47
N PHE A 233 17.86 -53.46 3.71
CA PHE A 233 17.40 -52.17 4.18
C PHE A 233 18.08 -51.03 3.41
N TYR A 234 19.40 -51.05 3.21
CA TYR A 234 20.07 -50.04 2.43
C TYR A 234 19.57 -49.96 0.99
N LEU A 235 19.29 -51.09 0.36
CA LEU A 235 18.71 -51.13 -0.98
C LEU A 235 17.30 -50.49 -0.99
N SER A 236 16.44 -50.89 -0.04
CA SER A 236 15.08 -50.33 0.06
C SER A 236 15.10 -48.83 0.35
N PHE A 237 16.03 -48.34 1.19
CA PHE A 237 16.22 -46.93 1.50
C PHE A 237 16.63 -46.11 0.26
N ILE A 238 17.61 -46.61 -0.53
CA ILE A 238 18.06 -45.94 -1.75
C ILE A 238 16.94 -45.93 -2.80
N MET A 239 16.25 -47.04 -2.99
CA MET A 239 15.12 -47.10 -3.91
C MET A 239 13.99 -46.13 -3.52
N ASN A 240 13.68 -46.03 -2.24
CA ASN A 240 12.69 -45.09 -1.72
C ASN A 240 13.09 -43.64 -1.96
N PHE A 241 14.36 -43.32 -1.71
CA PHE A 241 14.88 -41.99 -1.99
C PHE A 241 14.82 -41.63 -3.49
N LEU A 242 15.18 -42.56 -4.38
CA LEU A 242 15.10 -42.36 -5.84
C LEU A 242 13.65 -42.15 -6.32
N ILE A 243 12.69 -42.92 -5.81
CA ILE A 243 11.27 -42.75 -6.13
C ILE A 243 10.82 -41.34 -5.71
N ASN A 244 11.18 -40.89 -4.51
CA ASN A 244 10.85 -39.54 -4.04
C ASN A 244 11.53 -38.45 -4.85
N TYR A 245 12.74 -38.67 -5.31
CA TYR A 245 13.43 -37.72 -6.17
C TYR A 245 12.71 -37.56 -7.51
N ILE A 246 12.35 -38.67 -8.15
CA ILE A 246 11.56 -38.69 -9.40
C ILE A 246 10.21 -38.00 -9.19
N TYR A 247 9.50 -38.35 -8.11
CA TYR A 247 8.22 -37.75 -7.77
C TYR A 247 8.32 -36.24 -7.58
N SER A 248 9.35 -35.78 -6.89
CA SER A 248 9.59 -34.35 -6.68
C SER A 248 9.94 -33.62 -7.98
N TYR A 249 10.60 -34.27 -8.91
CA TYR A 249 10.90 -33.73 -10.23
C TYR A 249 9.63 -33.58 -11.07
N ILE A 250 8.76 -34.60 -11.10
CA ILE A 250 7.48 -34.57 -11.82
C ILE A 250 6.57 -33.48 -11.28
N HIS A 251 6.49 -33.33 -9.94
CA HIS A 251 5.62 -32.36 -9.27
C HIS A 251 6.35 -31.05 -8.89
N ASN A 252 7.39 -30.67 -9.64
CA ASN A 252 8.20 -29.48 -9.32
C ASN A 252 7.38 -28.18 -9.35
N ILE A 253 6.37 -28.10 -10.23
CA ILE A 253 5.49 -26.92 -10.34
C ILE A 253 4.66 -26.75 -9.06
N GLU A 254 4.10 -27.85 -8.54
CA GLU A 254 3.30 -27.87 -7.31
C GLU A 254 4.15 -27.49 -6.10
N TYR A 255 5.39 -27.98 -6.04
CA TYR A 255 6.32 -27.59 -4.97
C TYR A 255 6.74 -26.11 -5.05
N LYS A 256 6.92 -25.57 -6.24
CA LYS A 256 7.20 -24.13 -6.41
C LYS A 256 6.00 -23.29 -5.91
N LYS A 257 4.77 -23.68 -6.23
CA LYS A 257 3.55 -23.04 -5.73
C LYS A 257 3.48 -23.10 -4.19
N LEU A 258 3.75 -24.28 -3.61
CA LEU A 258 3.80 -24.46 -2.17
C LEU A 258 4.82 -23.53 -1.50
N ASN A 259 6.03 -23.44 -2.05
CA ASN A 259 7.07 -22.54 -1.53
C ASN A 259 6.69 -21.06 -1.67
N SER A 260 6.01 -20.68 -2.75
CA SER A 260 5.49 -19.32 -2.95
C SER A 260 4.50 -18.95 -1.85
N ILE A 261 3.54 -19.83 -1.54
CA ILE A 261 2.58 -19.60 -0.45
C ILE A 261 3.27 -19.45 0.90
N TYR A 262 4.25 -20.30 1.21
CA TYR A 262 4.95 -20.18 2.48
C TYR A 262 5.65 -18.83 2.63
N LYS A 263 6.35 -18.38 1.61
CA LYS A 263 6.98 -17.06 1.61
C LYS A 263 5.95 -15.96 1.85
N THR A 264 4.81 -16.09 1.21
CA THR A 264 3.68 -15.16 1.28
C THR A 264 3.02 -15.15 2.66
N TYR A 265 2.80 -16.32 3.27
CA TYR A 265 2.09 -16.46 4.55
C TYR A 265 2.97 -16.38 5.78
N LYS A 266 4.28 -16.39 5.65
CA LYS A 266 5.25 -16.46 6.76
C LYS A 266 5.00 -15.47 7.89
N ASN A 267 4.61 -14.25 7.58
CA ASN A 267 4.41 -13.18 8.57
C ASN A 267 2.93 -12.93 8.90
N ILE A 268 1.98 -13.60 8.22
CA ILE A 268 0.55 -13.42 8.46
C ILE A 268 0.14 -13.80 9.89
N PRO A 269 0.61 -14.91 10.49
CA PRO A 269 0.30 -15.21 11.88
C PRO A 269 0.67 -14.08 12.84
N ASN A 270 1.84 -13.46 12.66
CA ASN A 270 2.29 -12.33 13.49
C ASN A 270 1.40 -11.09 13.32
N LEU A 271 0.95 -10.80 12.07
CA LEU A 271 -0.01 -9.73 11.82
C LEU A 271 -1.34 -9.98 12.52
N VAL A 272 -1.85 -11.20 12.40
CA VAL A 272 -3.11 -11.60 13.02
C VAL A 272 -3.02 -11.54 14.54
N ASP A 273 -1.89 -11.94 15.13
CA ASP A 273 -1.65 -11.84 16.56
C ASP A 273 -1.74 -10.38 17.06
N VAL A 274 -1.14 -9.44 16.33
CA VAL A 274 -1.21 -8.01 16.66
C VAL A 274 -2.65 -7.49 16.54
N ILE A 275 -3.40 -7.90 15.52
CA ILE A 275 -4.80 -7.51 15.34
C ILE A 275 -5.68 -8.07 16.46
N ILE A 276 -5.51 -9.34 16.83
CA ILE A 276 -6.32 -9.99 17.86
C ILE A 276 -6.06 -9.40 19.25
N LYS A 277 -4.82 -9.03 19.57
CA LYS A 277 -4.43 -8.43 20.86
C LYS A 277 -5.01 -7.02 21.06
N ASN A 278 -5.27 -6.29 19.97
CA ASN A 278 -5.85 -4.96 20.06
C ASN A 278 -7.39 -5.04 20.23
N GLU A 279 -7.95 -4.10 20.98
CA GLU A 279 -9.40 -3.93 21.07
C GLU A 279 -9.86 -2.84 20.13
N PHE A 280 -10.89 -3.15 19.33
CA PHE A 280 -11.49 -2.22 18.37
C PHE A 280 -12.95 -1.96 18.73
N LYS A 281 -13.34 -0.68 18.69
CA LYS A 281 -14.71 -0.21 18.97
C LYS A 281 -15.54 -0.07 17.69
N SER A 282 -14.92 0.35 16.58
CA SER A 282 -15.60 0.48 15.31
C SER A 282 -16.05 -0.87 14.78
N LYS A 283 -17.27 -0.91 14.24
CA LYS A 283 -17.87 -2.15 13.73
C LYS A 283 -17.03 -2.79 12.63
N LYS A 284 -16.41 -1.98 11.77
CA LYS A 284 -15.57 -2.49 10.67
C LYS A 284 -14.32 -3.20 11.19
N LEU A 285 -13.54 -2.56 12.06
CA LEU A 285 -12.32 -3.16 12.61
C LEU A 285 -12.62 -4.37 13.51
N SER A 286 -13.71 -4.29 14.29
CA SER A 286 -14.20 -5.42 15.09
C SER A 286 -14.59 -6.63 14.23
N ASN A 287 -15.22 -6.42 13.08
CA ASN A 287 -15.55 -7.49 12.13
C ASN A 287 -14.28 -8.13 11.55
N ILE A 288 -13.32 -7.32 11.09
CA ILE A 288 -12.01 -7.81 10.61
C ILE A 288 -11.33 -8.67 11.68
N LYS A 289 -11.24 -8.16 12.92
CA LYS A 289 -10.67 -8.91 14.05
C LYS A 289 -11.40 -10.23 14.27
N THR A 290 -12.73 -10.22 14.23
CA THR A 290 -13.55 -11.43 14.48
C THR A 290 -13.35 -12.47 13.38
N ASN A 291 -13.32 -12.06 12.12
CA ASN A 291 -13.06 -12.93 10.98
C ASN A 291 -11.69 -13.61 11.09
N LEU A 292 -10.65 -12.81 11.33
CA LEU A 292 -9.28 -13.31 11.47
C LEU A 292 -9.13 -14.24 12.69
N LYS A 293 -9.81 -13.92 13.81
CA LYS A 293 -9.82 -14.77 15.02
C LYS A 293 -10.51 -16.11 14.76
N ASN A 294 -11.63 -16.12 14.03
CA ASN A 294 -12.35 -17.34 13.69
C ASN A 294 -11.53 -18.27 12.78
N ASN A 295 -10.70 -17.69 11.93
CA ASN A 295 -9.84 -18.41 11.00
C ASN A 295 -8.40 -18.61 11.49
N TYR A 296 -8.12 -18.27 12.76
CA TYR A 296 -6.75 -18.30 13.33
C TYR A 296 -6.09 -19.67 13.26
N LYS A 297 -6.89 -20.74 13.48
CA LYS A 297 -6.40 -22.12 13.41
C LYS A 297 -5.89 -22.49 12.01
N GLU A 298 -6.60 -22.05 10.98
CA GLU A 298 -6.23 -22.29 9.58
C GLU A 298 -4.95 -21.53 9.21
N ILE A 299 -4.82 -20.31 9.69
CA ILE A 299 -3.62 -19.49 9.49
C ILE A 299 -2.39 -20.17 10.12
N ASN A 300 -2.48 -20.59 11.38
CA ASN A 300 -1.37 -21.26 12.09
C ASN A 300 -1.02 -22.64 11.53
N ASN A 301 -1.96 -23.33 10.90
CA ASN A 301 -1.65 -24.60 10.23
C ASN A 301 -0.71 -24.40 9.03
N ILE A 302 -0.74 -23.26 8.35
CA ILE A 302 0.22 -22.95 7.28
C ILE A 302 1.64 -22.86 7.84
N GLU A 303 1.83 -22.26 9.02
CA GLU A 303 3.14 -22.19 9.69
C GLU A 303 3.71 -23.57 10.01
N LYS A 304 2.84 -24.52 10.43
CA LYS A 304 3.25 -25.92 10.62
C LYS A 304 3.72 -26.57 9.33
N PHE A 305 3.01 -26.34 8.22
CA PHE A 305 3.45 -26.83 6.92
C PHE A 305 4.78 -26.19 6.49
N GLU A 306 5.03 -24.90 6.80
CA GLU A 306 6.32 -24.25 6.56
C GLU A 306 7.44 -24.96 7.31
N THR A 307 7.26 -25.26 8.59
CA THR A 307 8.25 -25.96 9.41
C THR A 307 8.64 -27.30 8.79
N ILE A 308 7.64 -28.07 8.34
CA ILE A 308 7.86 -29.36 7.69
C ILE A 308 8.55 -29.18 6.32
N ASN A 309 8.14 -28.18 5.55
CA ASN A 309 8.76 -27.89 4.25
C ASN A 309 10.23 -27.42 4.38
N ASN A 310 10.60 -26.78 5.47
CA ASN A 310 11.98 -26.42 5.77
C ASN A 310 12.87 -27.67 5.99
N LEU A 311 12.33 -28.74 6.56
CA LEU A 311 13.01 -30.03 6.64
C LEU A 311 13.27 -30.62 5.24
N ARG A 312 12.31 -30.48 4.32
CA ARG A 312 12.46 -30.87 2.91
C ARG A 312 13.57 -30.06 2.20
N ASN A 313 13.67 -28.77 2.47
CA ASN A 313 14.65 -27.89 1.80
C ASN A 313 16.09 -28.07 2.33
N ASN A 314 16.27 -28.71 3.48
CA ASN A 314 17.58 -29.08 4.00
C ASN A 314 18.04 -30.41 3.38
N ILE A 315 19.20 -30.44 2.75
CA ILE A 315 19.72 -31.59 2.00
C ILE A 315 19.82 -32.85 2.86
N ILE A 316 20.32 -32.73 4.09
CA ILE A 316 20.52 -33.87 4.99
C ILE A 316 19.20 -34.44 5.47
N SER A 317 18.30 -33.58 5.98
CA SER A 317 16.97 -34.03 6.44
C SER A 317 16.12 -34.53 5.28
N ASN A 318 16.22 -33.95 4.10
CA ASN A 318 15.53 -34.43 2.90
C ASN A 318 15.98 -35.85 2.54
N PHE A 319 17.30 -36.11 2.51
CA PHE A 319 17.86 -37.43 2.22
C PHE A 319 17.36 -38.48 3.22
N ILE A 320 17.49 -38.19 4.53
CA ILE A 320 17.10 -39.13 5.58
C ILE A 320 15.59 -39.37 5.58
N LEU A 321 14.78 -38.30 5.61
CA LEU A 321 13.33 -38.43 5.75
C LEU A 321 12.66 -39.03 4.51
N ASN A 322 13.14 -38.75 3.31
CA ASN A 322 12.61 -39.35 2.09
C ASN A 322 13.15 -40.77 1.85
N GLY A 323 14.32 -41.11 2.34
CA GLY A 323 14.80 -42.48 2.36
C GLY A 323 13.96 -43.37 3.27
N ILE A 324 13.49 -42.84 4.42
CA ILE A 324 12.70 -43.61 5.39
C ILE A 324 11.19 -43.55 5.13
N SER A 325 10.62 -42.34 4.93
CA SER A 325 9.18 -42.08 5.12
C SER A 325 8.45 -41.41 3.97
N ASN A 326 9.04 -41.25 2.80
CA ASN A 326 8.40 -40.61 1.64
C ASN A 326 7.78 -39.21 1.94
N LEU A 327 8.49 -38.41 2.73
CA LEU A 327 8.02 -37.12 3.25
C LEU A 327 7.48 -36.17 2.16
N ASN A 328 8.14 -36.14 0.99
CA ASN A 328 7.72 -35.26 -0.10
C ASN A 328 6.30 -35.56 -0.58
N ILE A 329 5.94 -36.82 -0.76
CA ILE A 329 4.59 -37.25 -1.19
C ILE A 329 3.55 -36.80 -0.17
N PHE A 330 3.82 -37.03 1.12
CA PHE A 330 2.89 -36.65 2.21
C PHE A 330 2.70 -35.16 2.33
N ILE A 331 3.79 -34.37 2.30
CA ILE A 331 3.71 -32.92 2.36
C ILE A 331 2.81 -32.38 1.26
N LEU A 332 3.05 -32.82 0.03
CA LEU A 332 2.33 -32.31 -1.12
C LEU A 332 0.84 -32.66 -1.07
N TYR A 333 0.51 -33.93 -0.73
CA TYR A 333 -0.87 -34.37 -0.61
C TYR A 333 -1.64 -33.63 0.50
N TYR A 334 -1.11 -33.62 1.72
CA TYR A 334 -1.79 -32.97 2.85
C TYR A 334 -1.91 -31.46 2.68
N PHE A 335 -0.89 -30.82 2.16
CA PHE A 335 -0.94 -29.40 1.88
C PHE A 335 -2.00 -29.04 0.82
N ASN A 336 -2.02 -29.78 -0.28
CA ASN A 336 -3.00 -29.58 -1.34
C ASN A 336 -4.45 -29.76 -0.83
N ASN A 337 -4.68 -30.81 -0.06
CA ASN A 337 -5.99 -31.08 0.55
C ASN A 337 -6.39 -29.96 1.54
N PHE A 338 -5.43 -29.47 2.34
CA PHE A 338 -5.64 -28.35 3.26
C PHE A 338 -6.01 -27.06 2.52
N ILE A 339 -5.28 -26.71 1.48
CA ILE A 339 -5.56 -25.50 0.68
C ILE A 339 -6.93 -25.60 0.02
N ASN A 340 -7.25 -26.71 -0.64
CA ASN A 340 -8.55 -26.88 -1.31
C ASN A 340 -9.73 -26.75 -0.33
N LYS A 341 -9.59 -27.26 0.89
CA LYS A 341 -10.62 -27.18 1.93
C LYS A 341 -10.79 -25.78 2.49
N ASN A 342 -9.71 -24.99 2.59
CA ASN A 342 -9.69 -23.71 3.30
C ASN A 342 -9.49 -22.49 2.39
N LEU A 343 -9.48 -22.67 1.07
CA LEU A 343 -9.14 -21.63 0.10
C LEU A 343 -9.97 -20.35 0.28
N ILE A 344 -11.28 -20.48 0.50
CA ILE A 344 -12.19 -19.33 0.68
C ILE A 344 -11.81 -18.55 1.92
N LYS A 345 -11.64 -19.23 3.07
CA LYS A 345 -11.24 -18.60 4.33
C LYS A 345 -9.89 -17.90 4.23
N LEU A 346 -8.93 -18.51 3.54
CA LEU A 346 -7.61 -17.92 3.36
C LEU A 346 -7.66 -16.67 2.48
N LYS A 347 -8.53 -16.63 1.46
CA LYS A 347 -8.77 -15.45 0.64
C LYS A 347 -9.43 -14.33 1.44
N GLU A 348 -10.43 -14.63 2.26
CA GLU A 348 -11.08 -13.67 3.15
C GLU A 348 -10.08 -13.04 4.14
N ASN A 349 -9.20 -13.86 4.72
CA ASN A 349 -8.16 -13.36 5.63
C ASN A 349 -7.19 -12.40 4.96
N ILE A 350 -6.78 -12.71 3.73
CA ILE A 350 -5.93 -11.81 2.94
C ILE A 350 -6.68 -10.53 2.62
N ASP A 351 -7.94 -10.63 2.20
CA ASP A 351 -8.77 -9.48 1.90
C ASP A 351 -8.90 -8.54 3.10
N ASP A 352 -9.07 -9.07 4.31
CA ASP A 352 -9.12 -8.31 5.56
C ASP A 352 -7.76 -7.63 5.89
N ILE A 353 -6.63 -8.30 5.67
CA ILE A 353 -5.29 -7.75 5.87
C ILE A 353 -5.01 -6.61 4.86
N GLU A 354 -5.28 -6.84 3.58
CA GLU A 354 -5.14 -5.86 2.51
C GLU A 354 -6.04 -4.64 2.73
N GLU A 355 -7.23 -4.85 3.30
CA GLU A 355 -8.16 -3.80 3.69
C GLU A 355 -7.59 -2.93 4.82
N LEU A 356 -6.98 -3.54 5.84
CA LEU A 356 -6.32 -2.81 6.92
C LEU A 356 -5.15 -1.96 6.41
N GLU A 357 -4.36 -2.45 5.44
CA GLU A 357 -3.29 -1.65 4.83
C GLU A 357 -3.84 -0.36 4.20
N ALA A 358 -4.96 -0.45 3.49
CA ALA A 358 -5.60 0.70 2.89
C ALA A 358 -6.17 1.67 3.94
N LEU A 359 -6.82 1.15 5.00
CA LEU A 359 -7.37 1.97 6.09
C LEU A 359 -6.27 2.68 6.89
N ILE A 360 -5.17 1.99 7.22
CA ILE A 360 -4.02 2.58 7.91
C ILE A 360 -3.35 3.65 7.04
N SER A 361 -3.26 3.43 5.72
CA SER A 361 -2.75 4.43 4.78
C SER A 361 -3.57 5.72 4.84
N LEU A 362 -4.90 5.62 4.84
CA LEU A 362 -5.80 6.76 4.94
C LEU A 362 -5.76 7.44 6.32
N ALA A 363 -5.70 6.65 7.39
CA ALA A 363 -5.53 7.16 8.75
C ALA A 363 -4.19 7.90 8.94
N GLY A 364 -3.18 7.51 8.17
CA GLY A 364 -1.86 8.12 8.15
C GLY A 364 -1.86 9.61 7.87
N LEU A 365 -2.88 10.15 7.19
CA LEU A 365 -3.02 11.59 6.97
C LEU A 365 -3.05 12.37 8.30
N SER A 366 -3.67 11.83 9.35
CA SER A 366 -3.72 12.44 10.68
C SER A 366 -2.37 12.48 11.40
N PHE A 367 -1.42 11.68 10.97
CA PHE A 367 -0.06 11.69 11.51
C PHE A 367 0.83 12.73 10.83
N ILE A 368 0.45 13.15 9.60
CA ILE A 368 1.28 14.02 8.74
C ILE A 368 0.75 15.45 8.70
N LYS A 369 -0.56 15.66 8.87
CA LYS A 369 -1.25 16.94 8.77
C LYS A 369 -1.88 17.33 10.10
N GLU A 370 -1.88 18.66 10.42
CA GLU A 370 -2.42 19.18 11.68
C GLU A 370 -3.85 19.70 11.53
N ASN A 371 -4.12 20.42 10.44
CA ASN A 371 -5.43 21.04 10.19
C ASN A 371 -6.32 20.13 9.34
N ILE A 372 -6.85 19.09 9.96
CA ILE A 372 -7.71 18.09 9.31
C ILE A 372 -9.00 17.89 10.12
N THR A 373 -10.04 17.42 9.46
CA THR A 373 -11.31 17.04 10.08
C THR A 373 -11.92 15.82 9.42
N ILE A 374 -12.78 15.11 10.13
CA ILE A 374 -13.69 14.12 9.53
C ILE A 374 -14.81 14.86 8.83
N PRO A 375 -14.97 14.69 7.50
CA PRO A 375 -16.01 15.39 6.75
C PRO A 375 -17.40 14.83 7.08
N LYS A 376 -18.41 15.71 7.07
CA LYS A 376 -19.82 15.34 7.24
C LYS A 376 -20.48 15.14 5.88
N GLN A 377 -21.15 14.01 5.69
CA GLN A 377 -21.94 13.76 4.50
C GLN A 377 -23.34 14.33 4.67
N THR A 378 -23.82 15.08 3.66
CA THR A 378 -25.19 15.59 3.56
C THR A 378 -25.95 14.90 2.43
N LYS A 379 -27.28 15.00 2.45
CA LYS A 379 -28.14 14.56 1.33
C LYS A 379 -28.35 15.66 0.29
N GLU A 380 -28.12 16.90 0.67
CA GLU A 380 -28.26 18.06 -0.22
C GLU A 380 -27.07 18.16 -1.17
N ILE A 381 -27.31 18.72 -2.34
CA ILE A 381 -26.24 18.94 -3.34
C ILE A 381 -25.51 20.22 -2.98
N GLU A 382 -24.59 20.10 -2.02
CA GLU A 382 -23.82 21.22 -1.51
C GLU A 382 -22.35 20.84 -1.25
N ILE A 383 -21.49 21.83 -1.28
CA ILE A 383 -20.11 21.78 -0.80
C ILE A 383 -19.88 23.01 0.07
N SER A 384 -19.56 22.78 1.33
CA SER A 384 -19.25 23.83 2.30
C SER A 384 -18.00 23.49 3.08
N PHE A 385 -17.07 24.41 3.18
CA PHE A 385 -15.84 24.22 3.94
C PHE A 385 -15.26 25.51 4.52
N ASN A 386 -14.55 25.33 5.64
CA ASN A 386 -13.79 26.40 6.27
C ASN A 386 -12.31 26.01 6.33
N ASN A 387 -11.44 26.97 6.02
CA ASN A 387 -9.99 26.82 6.05
C ASN A 387 -9.47 25.63 5.24
N ILE A 388 -10.06 25.37 4.07
CA ILE A 388 -9.59 24.30 3.18
C ILE A 388 -8.17 24.61 2.69
N HIS A 389 -7.34 23.57 2.62
CA HIS A 389 -6.00 23.68 2.06
C HIS A 389 -5.62 22.44 1.24
N HIS A 390 -4.59 22.58 0.41
CA HIS A 390 -4.18 21.53 -0.51
C HIS A 390 -3.32 20.48 0.22
N PRO A 391 -3.69 19.19 0.24
CA PRO A 391 -2.97 18.15 0.98
C PRO A 391 -1.50 17.99 0.59
N LEU A 392 -1.15 18.24 -0.68
CA LEU A 392 0.18 18.04 -1.24
C LEU A 392 1.11 19.25 -1.05
N LEU A 393 0.59 20.38 -0.56
CA LEU A 393 1.39 21.55 -0.24
C LEU A 393 1.87 21.55 1.21
N ASP A 394 2.95 22.28 1.46
CA ASP A 394 3.43 22.52 2.82
C ASP A 394 2.41 23.39 3.56
N GLU A 395 1.93 22.93 4.71
CA GLU A 395 0.92 23.64 5.51
C GLU A 395 1.40 25.04 5.94
N LYS A 396 2.69 25.22 6.15
CA LYS A 396 3.26 26.52 6.55
C LYS A 396 3.17 27.58 5.45
N GLN A 397 3.10 27.16 4.20
CA GLN A 397 3.03 28.04 3.03
C GLN A 397 1.64 28.05 2.39
N CYS A 398 0.75 27.19 2.87
CA CYS A 398 -0.56 27.01 2.27
C CYS A 398 -1.54 28.07 2.76
N ILE A 399 -2.12 28.82 1.82
CA ILE A 399 -3.20 29.76 2.12
C ILE A 399 -4.53 29.01 2.13
N THR A 400 -5.26 29.15 3.24
CA THR A 400 -6.56 28.52 3.41
C THR A 400 -7.68 29.36 2.84
N ASN A 401 -8.77 28.73 2.40
CA ASN A 401 -9.96 29.40 1.90
C ASN A 401 -11.24 28.85 2.56
N ASN A 402 -12.27 29.72 2.63
CA ASN A 402 -13.62 29.37 3.01
C ASN A 402 -14.51 29.44 1.78
N PHE A 403 -15.46 28.53 1.66
CA PHE A 403 -16.36 28.53 0.52
C PHE A 403 -17.64 27.75 0.83
N ASN A 404 -18.73 28.22 0.26
CA ASN A 404 -20.04 27.54 0.33
C ASN A 404 -20.74 27.67 -1.01
N THR A 405 -21.21 26.54 -1.55
CA THR A 405 -22.03 26.51 -2.77
C THR A 405 -23.01 25.35 -2.74
N ILE A 406 -24.15 25.59 -3.35
CA ILE A 406 -25.14 24.56 -3.68
C ILE A 406 -25.05 24.25 -5.17
N GLU A 407 -25.87 23.34 -5.66
CA GLU A 407 -25.95 22.99 -7.09
C GLU A 407 -25.89 24.23 -8.00
N GLY A 408 -25.29 24.07 -9.17
CA GLY A 408 -25.12 25.12 -10.15
C GLY A 408 -23.68 25.38 -10.55
N ILE A 409 -23.46 26.49 -11.22
CA ILE A 409 -22.19 26.83 -11.86
C ILE A 409 -21.50 27.96 -11.13
N ASN A 410 -20.23 27.75 -10.81
CA ASN A 410 -19.34 28.72 -10.17
C ASN A 410 -18.20 29.05 -11.15
N ILE A 411 -18.21 30.26 -11.70
CA ILE A 411 -17.15 30.76 -12.57
C ILE A 411 -16.09 31.46 -11.74
N ILE A 412 -14.82 31.08 -11.97
CA ILE A 412 -13.68 31.65 -11.25
C ILE A 412 -12.77 32.38 -12.25
N THR A 413 -12.66 33.70 -12.07
CA THR A 413 -11.80 34.56 -12.88
C THR A 413 -10.55 35.00 -12.11
N GLY A 414 -9.61 35.63 -12.79
CA GLY A 414 -8.38 36.14 -12.21
C GLY A 414 -7.18 35.90 -13.10
N SER A 415 -6.08 36.52 -12.72
CA SER A 415 -4.82 36.39 -13.49
C SER A 415 -4.23 34.98 -13.44
N ASN A 416 -3.33 34.70 -14.40
CA ASN A 416 -2.47 33.53 -14.31
C ASN A 416 -1.60 33.63 -13.04
N MET A 417 -1.32 32.50 -12.40
CA MET A 417 -0.65 32.40 -11.09
C MET A 417 -1.49 32.85 -9.88
N GLY A 418 -2.72 33.36 -10.05
CA GLY A 418 -3.60 33.77 -8.95
C GLY A 418 -4.11 32.63 -8.06
N GLY A 419 -3.95 31.36 -8.45
CA GLY A 419 -4.34 30.21 -7.64
C GLY A 419 -5.62 29.47 -8.11
N LYS A 420 -6.22 29.86 -9.24
CA LYS A 420 -7.45 29.26 -9.80
C LYS A 420 -7.38 27.73 -9.91
N THR A 421 -6.42 27.22 -10.67
CA THR A 421 -6.20 25.78 -10.88
C THR A 421 -5.90 25.04 -9.57
N SER A 422 -5.10 25.65 -8.68
CA SER A 422 -4.78 25.07 -7.37
C SER A 422 -6.02 24.96 -6.48
N PHE A 423 -6.93 25.93 -6.54
CA PHE A 423 -8.19 25.91 -5.80
C PHE A 423 -9.11 24.77 -6.29
N LEU A 424 -9.27 24.62 -7.62
CA LEU A 424 -10.05 23.49 -8.19
C LEU A 424 -9.48 22.14 -7.72
N ARG A 425 -8.15 21.98 -7.78
CA ARG A 425 -7.50 20.75 -7.29
C ARG A 425 -7.71 20.54 -5.81
N THR A 426 -7.63 21.61 -5.01
CA THR A 426 -7.86 21.53 -3.57
C THR A 426 -9.25 20.98 -3.26
N ILE A 427 -10.27 21.47 -3.95
CA ILE A 427 -11.65 20.95 -3.80
C ILE A 427 -11.69 19.47 -4.23
N GLY A 428 -11.22 19.16 -5.44
CA GLY A 428 -11.28 17.81 -5.99
C GLY A 428 -10.60 16.76 -5.12
N ILE A 429 -9.38 17.04 -4.62
CA ILE A 429 -8.62 16.12 -3.74
C ILE A 429 -9.36 15.91 -2.41
N ASN A 430 -9.89 16.96 -1.80
CA ASN A 430 -10.59 16.83 -0.52
C ASN A 430 -11.92 16.08 -0.67
N ILE A 431 -12.63 16.22 -1.79
CA ILE A 431 -13.80 15.38 -2.10
C ILE A 431 -13.40 13.90 -2.28
N ILE A 432 -12.26 13.61 -2.93
CA ILE A 432 -11.75 12.23 -3.04
C ILE A 432 -11.40 11.65 -1.67
N LEU A 433 -10.75 12.42 -0.81
CA LEU A 433 -10.45 12.00 0.56
C LEU A 433 -11.74 11.70 1.34
N MET A 434 -12.74 12.58 1.26
CA MET A 434 -14.06 12.36 1.86
C MET A 434 -14.70 11.08 1.32
N ASN A 435 -14.77 10.92 0.00
CA ASN A 435 -15.37 9.74 -0.63
C ASN A 435 -14.61 8.44 -0.31
N ALA A 436 -13.31 8.52 0.02
CA ALA A 436 -12.52 7.40 0.51
C ALA A 436 -12.73 7.08 2.01
N GLY A 437 -13.51 7.90 2.73
CA GLY A 437 -13.76 7.78 4.16
C GLY A 437 -12.66 8.38 5.04
N SER A 438 -11.72 9.14 4.46
CA SER A 438 -10.58 9.71 5.15
C SER A 438 -10.87 11.08 5.76
N PHE A 439 -9.90 11.57 6.53
CA PHE A 439 -9.84 12.98 6.90
C PHE A 439 -9.70 13.85 5.65
N VAL A 440 -10.17 15.09 5.74
CA VAL A 440 -9.95 16.14 4.75
C VAL A 440 -9.12 17.27 5.35
N CYS A 441 -8.42 18.00 4.51
CA CYS A 441 -7.59 19.12 4.91
C CYS A 441 -8.41 20.42 5.01
N ALA A 442 -9.17 20.54 6.07
CA ALA A 442 -10.05 21.67 6.39
C ALA A 442 -10.36 21.69 7.89
N SER A 443 -10.81 22.82 8.44
CA SER A 443 -11.31 22.89 9.83
C SER A 443 -12.78 22.44 9.96
N ASN A 444 -13.57 22.59 8.89
CA ASN A 444 -14.91 22.05 8.74
C ASN A 444 -15.15 21.70 7.27
N PHE A 445 -15.85 20.60 7.01
CA PHE A 445 -16.16 20.16 5.65
C PHE A 445 -17.49 19.40 5.64
N VAL A 446 -18.44 19.89 4.83
CA VAL A 446 -19.75 19.29 4.61
C VAL A 446 -19.95 19.15 3.11
N SER A 447 -20.31 17.96 2.64
CA SER A 447 -20.55 17.74 1.22
C SER A 447 -21.41 16.50 0.97
N ASN A 448 -22.06 16.45 -0.19
CA ASN A 448 -22.62 15.21 -0.70
C ASN A 448 -21.53 14.32 -1.31
N TYR A 449 -21.87 13.07 -1.65
CA TYR A 449 -21.08 12.26 -2.55
C TYR A 449 -21.21 12.79 -3.97
N PHE A 450 -20.07 13.01 -4.64
CA PHE A 450 -20.03 13.44 -6.03
C PHE A 450 -19.17 12.50 -6.87
N LYS A 451 -19.67 12.14 -8.06
CA LYS A 451 -18.84 11.62 -9.12
C LYS A 451 -18.02 12.76 -9.71
N ILE A 452 -16.71 12.62 -9.74
CA ILE A 452 -15.80 13.70 -10.18
C ILE A 452 -15.49 13.57 -11.66
N PHE A 453 -15.61 14.68 -12.36
CA PHE A 453 -15.17 14.85 -13.75
C PHE A 453 -14.22 16.05 -13.83
N THR A 454 -13.14 15.91 -14.60
CA THR A 454 -12.15 16.97 -14.75
C THR A 454 -11.78 17.19 -16.21
N SER A 455 -11.53 18.44 -16.56
CA SER A 455 -10.88 18.86 -17.81
C SER A 455 -9.85 19.93 -17.45
N MET A 456 -8.60 19.49 -17.11
CA MET A 456 -7.58 20.42 -16.59
C MET A 456 -6.23 20.29 -17.31
N ARG A 457 -5.70 19.08 -17.44
CA ARG A 457 -4.41 18.81 -18.09
C ARG A 457 -4.65 17.98 -19.34
N ILE A 458 -4.69 18.61 -20.49
CA ILE A 458 -4.85 17.94 -21.76
C ILE A 458 -3.54 18.09 -22.55
N ASN A 459 -2.91 16.97 -22.81
CA ASN A 459 -1.69 16.92 -23.61
C ASN A 459 -2.04 16.47 -25.03
N ASP A 460 -1.33 17.00 -26.01
CA ASP A 460 -1.37 16.47 -27.36
C ASP A 460 -0.83 15.04 -27.35
N ASP A 461 -1.57 14.12 -27.93
CA ASP A 461 -1.09 12.77 -28.19
C ASP A 461 -0.80 12.62 -29.68
N ILE A 462 0.44 12.87 -30.04
CA ILE A 462 0.92 12.78 -31.42
C ILE A 462 0.75 11.35 -31.97
N ASN A 463 0.85 10.33 -31.12
CA ASN A 463 0.73 8.93 -31.53
C ASN A 463 -0.69 8.56 -31.93
N LEU A 464 -1.70 9.17 -31.30
CA LEU A 464 -3.11 8.97 -31.62
C LEU A 464 -3.65 10.00 -32.62
N GLY A 465 -2.85 11.01 -33.02
CA GLY A 465 -3.31 12.10 -33.90
C GLY A 465 -4.40 12.97 -33.27
N ILE A 466 -4.50 12.98 -31.93
CA ILE A 466 -5.52 13.72 -31.19
C ILE A 466 -4.94 15.07 -30.80
N SER A 467 -5.55 16.15 -31.32
CA SER A 467 -5.25 17.52 -30.85
C SER A 467 -5.80 17.74 -29.44
N THR A 468 -5.18 18.65 -28.68
CA THR A 468 -5.64 19.06 -27.34
C THR A 468 -7.13 19.40 -27.33
N PHE A 469 -7.60 20.12 -28.36
CA PHE A 469 -9.01 20.51 -28.49
C PHE A 469 -9.95 19.30 -28.64
N TYR A 470 -9.59 18.32 -29.48
CA TYR A 470 -10.41 17.11 -29.64
C TYR A 470 -10.44 16.25 -28.36
N GLY A 471 -9.31 16.16 -27.66
CA GLY A 471 -9.24 15.49 -26.35
C GLY A 471 -10.15 16.17 -25.31
N GLU A 472 -10.24 17.50 -25.33
CA GLU A 472 -11.15 18.27 -24.48
C GLU A 472 -12.62 17.99 -24.80
N LEU A 473 -12.98 17.95 -26.08
CA LEU A 473 -14.34 17.63 -26.54
C LEU A 473 -14.77 16.23 -26.06
N ILE A 474 -13.90 15.24 -26.10
CA ILE A 474 -14.20 13.88 -25.61
C ILE A 474 -14.51 13.94 -24.10
N ARG A 475 -13.69 14.61 -23.29
CA ARG A 475 -13.91 14.73 -21.83
C ARG A 475 -15.23 15.44 -21.52
N ILE A 476 -15.53 16.53 -22.20
CA ILE A 476 -16.80 17.25 -22.02
C ILE A 476 -17.99 16.40 -22.45
N LYS A 477 -17.85 15.63 -23.55
CA LYS A 477 -18.88 14.69 -23.98
C LYS A 477 -19.15 13.63 -22.88
N GLU A 478 -18.10 13.04 -22.29
CA GLU A 478 -18.25 12.08 -21.18
C GLU A 478 -18.99 12.70 -19.99
N MET A 479 -18.72 13.97 -19.65
CA MET A 479 -19.45 14.70 -18.61
C MET A 479 -20.94 14.84 -18.95
N ILE A 480 -21.25 15.23 -20.19
CA ILE A 480 -22.64 15.41 -20.66
C ILE A 480 -23.37 14.07 -20.71
N ASP A 481 -22.74 13.01 -21.18
CA ASP A 481 -23.33 11.67 -21.27
C ASP A 481 -23.60 11.04 -19.87
N TYR A 482 -22.98 11.57 -18.84
CA TYR A 482 -23.18 11.13 -17.44
C TYR A 482 -24.24 11.97 -16.69
N LEU A 483 -24.69 13.08 -17.24
CA LEU A 483 -25.72 13.92 -16.61
C LEU A 483 -26.96 13.09 -16.19
N ASP A 484 -27.55 13.46 -15.09
CA ASP A 484 -28.75 12.86 -14.51
C ASP A 484 -28.57 11.41 -13.94
N LYS A 485 -27.37 10.82 -14.02
CA LYS A 485 -27.12 9.49 -13.42
C LYS A 485 -26.88 9.57 -11.91
N ASP A 486 -25.98 10.46 -11.49
CA ASP A 486 -25.60 10.70 -10.09
C ASP A 486 -25.29 12.19 -9.89
N ASN A 487 -25.06 12.59 -8.63
CA ASN A 487 -24.54 13.92 -8.34
C ASN A 487 -23.11 14.04 -8.88
N MET A 488 -22.81 15.14 -9.57
CA MET A 488 -21.53 15.37 -10.22
C MET A 488 -20.81 16.58 -9.66
N LEU A 489 -19.50 16.44 -9.48
CA LEU A 489 -18.57 17.56 -9.34
C LEU A 489 -17.79 17.70 -10.64
N VAL A 490 -17.96 18.82 -11.32
CA VAL A 490 -17.31 19.13 -12.59
C VAL A 490 -16.27 20.21 -12.36
N LEU A 491 -15.00 19.92 -12.71
CA LEU A 491 -13.86 20.82 -12.55
C LEU A 491 -13.23 21.07 -13.92
N ILE A 492 -13.40 22.27 -14.45
CA ILE A 492 -12.88 22.68 -15.77
C ILE A 492 -11.92 23.84 -15.61
N ASP A 493 -10.68 23.67 -16.08
CA ASP A 493 -9.65 24.70 -16.07
C ASP A 493 -9.45 25.26 -17.46
N GLU A 494 -10.08 26.41 -17.73
CA GLU A 494 -10.10 27.12 -19.03
C GLU A 494 -10.69 26.29 -20.18
N ILE A 495 -12.00 26.37 -20.34
CA ILE A 495 -12.74 25.60 -21.35
C ILE A 495 -12.35 26.00 -22.79
N PHE A 496 -12.12 25.01 -23.65
CA PHE A 496 -11.87 25.14 -25.08
C PHE A 496 -10.66 26.02 -25.46
N LYS A 497 -9.52 25.83 -24.75
CA LYS A 497 -8.27 26.59 -25.05
C LYS A 497 -7.75 26.45 -26.48
N GLY A 498 -8.04 25.33 -27.13
CA GLY A 498 -7.45 24.96 -28.44
C GLY A 498 -8.20 25.47 -29.67
N THR A 499 -9.17 26.42 -29.54
CA THR A 499 -9.93 26.96 -30.68
C THR A 499 -9.97 28.47 -30.69
N ASN A 500 -10.54 29.05 -31.76
CA ASN A 500 -10.70 30.50 -31.89
C ASN A 500 -11.69 31.07 -30.83
N TYR A 501 -11.64 32.37 -30.62
CA TYR A 501 -12.42 33.04 -29.57
C TYR A 501 -13.93 32.86 -29.74
N GLN A 502 -14.46 33.02 -30.96
CA GLN A 502 -15.91 32.94 -31.19
C GLN A 502 -16.47 31.55 -30.94
N ASP A 503 -15.79 30.50 -31.46
CA ASP A 503 -16.19 29.11 -31.26
C ASP A 503 -16.03 28.71 -29.78
N ARG A 504 -15.00 29.22 -29.09
CA ARG A 504 -14.80 28.99 -27.66
C ARG A 504 -15.96 29.53 -26.82
N ILE A 505 -16.34 30.78 -27.01
CA ILE A 505 -17.45 31.40 -26.27
C ILE A 505 -18.77 30.70 -26.60
N TYR A 506 -19.04 30.44 -27.89
CA TYR A 506 -20.25 29.72 -28.29
C TYR A 506 -20.34 28.32 -27.66
N GLY A 507 -19.25 27.54 -27.79
CA GLY A 507 -19.18 26.19 -27.22
C GLY A 507 -19.32 26.18 -25.69
N ALA A 508 -18.60 27.08 -25.00
CA ALA A 508 -18.65 27.22 -23.56
C ALA A 508 -20.07 27.56 -23.07
N ASN A 509 -20.76 28.51 -23.71
CA ASN A 509 -22.14 28.85 -23.40
C ASN A 509 -23.07 27.60 -23.51
N LYS A 510 -22.91 26.80 -24.57
CA LYS A 510 -23.73 25.58 -24.76
C LYS A 510 -23.45 24.49 -23.74
N VAL A 511 -22.19 24.36 -23.29
CA VAL A 511 -21.82 23.43 -22.21
C VAL A 511 -22.39 23.90 -20.89
N ILE A 512 -22.26 25.18 -20.57
CA ILE A 512 -22.82 25.81 -19.38
C ILE A 512 -24.34 25.62 -19.33
N ASP A 513 -25.05 25.87 -20.42
CA ASP A 513 -26.51 25.65 -20.54
C ASP A 513 -26.90 24.19 -20.23
N LYS A 514 -26.09 23.22 -20.70
CA LYS A 514 -26.35 21.80 -20.43
C LYS A 514 -26.07 21.38 -18.99
N LEU A 515 -25.06 21.96 -18.35
CA LEU A 515 -24.70 21.68 -16.97
C LEU A 515 -25.60 22.40 -15.96
N ASN A 516 -26.19 23.52 -16.37
CA ASN A 516 -27.08 24.31 -15.52
C ASN A 516 -28.38 23.54 -15.22
N ASN A 517 -28.94 23.72 -14.01
CA ASN A 517 -30.17 23.05 -13.55
C ASN A 517 -30.10 21.51 -13.53
N LYS A 518 -28.92 20.93 -13.41
CA LYS A 518 -28.68 19.50 -13.25
C LYS A 518 -28.10 19.24 -11.85
N LYS A 519 -28.15 18.00 -11.39
CA LYS A 519 -27.58 17.58 -10.11
C LYS A 519 -26.04 17.71 -10.10
N THR A 520 -25.55 18.92 -10.39
CA THR A 520 -24.12 19.20 -10.55
C THR A 520 -23.68 20.39 -9.71
N ILE A 521 -22.44 20.33 -9.22
CA ILE A 521 -21.68 21.51 -8.82
C ILE A 521 -20.53 21.63 -9.81
N THR A 522 -20.52 22.73 -10.57
CA THR A 522 -19.50 22.99 -11.58
C THR A 522 -18.61 24.14 -11.12
N PHE A 523 -17.29 23.94 -11.16
CA PHE A 523 -16.29 24.99 -11.05
C PHE A 523 -15.59 25.13 -12.39
N LEU A 524 -15.67 26.31 -12.98
CA LEU A 524 -15.09 26.63 -14.27
C LEU A 524 -14.17 27.84 -14.13
N THR A 525 -12.89 27.68 -14.46
CA THR A 525 -11.99 28.86 -14.55
C THR A 525 -11.99 29.38 -15.98
N THR A 526 -11.90 30.69 -16.14
CA THR A 526 -11.83 31.33 -17.45
C THR A 526 -11.18 32.69 -17.40
N HIS A 527 -10.65 33.12 -18.54
CA HIS A 527 -10.25 34.50 -18.82
C HIS A 527 -11.27 35.26 -19.65
N ASP A 528 -12.33 34.59 -20.12
CA ASP A 528 -13.38 35.18 -20.94
C ASP A 528 -14.47 35.74 -20.03
N PHE A 529 -14.47 37.06 -19.85
CA PHE A 529 -15.40 37.76 -18.95
C PHE A 529 -16.87 37.69 -19.43
N GLU A 530 -17.11 37.47 -20.72
CA GLU A 530 -18.45 37.32 -21.28
C GLU A 530 -19.21 36.14 -20.67
N LEU A 531 -18.51 35.05 -20.31
CA LEU A 531 -19.11 33.90 -19.64
C LEU A 531 -19.65 34.24 -18.23
N CYS A 532 -19.14 35.32 -17.63
CA CYS A 532 -19.58 35.77 -16.33
C CYS A 532 -20.93 36.51 -16.37
N ASP A 533 -21.42 36.87 -17.56
CA ASP A 533 -22.67 37.60 -17.73
C ASP A 533 -23.88 36.69 -17.96
N ILE A 534 -23.68 35.37 -17.99
CA ILE A 534 -24.74 34.38 -18.12
C ILE A 534 -25.61 34.37 -16.85
N ASN A 535 -26.92 34.28 -17.04
CA ASN A 535 -27.85 34.25 -15.92
C ASN A 535 -27.71 32.99 -15.05
N ASN A 536 -27.99 33.12 -13.77
CA ASN A 536 -27.97 32.02 -12.78
C ASN A 536 -26.58 31.41 -12.53
N ILE A 537 -25.52 32.18 -12.74
CA ILE A 537 -24.14 31.77 -12.47
C ILE A 537 -23.59 32.58 -11.30
N LYS A 538 -22.85 31.90 -10.41
CA LYS A 538 -22.10 32.54 -9.33
C LYS A 538 -20.70 32.87 -9.81
N ASN A 539 -20.30 34.13 -9.62
CA ASN A 539 -18.97 34.59 -10.04
C ASN A 539 -18.06 34.76 -8.85
N TYR A 540 -16.82 34.30 -9.00
CA TYR A 540 -15.76 34.42 -8.00
C TYR A 540 -14.46 34.85 -8.69
N HIS A 541 -13.52 35.37 -7.92
CA HIS A 541 -12.22 35.76 -8.46
C HIS A 541 -11.08 35.64 -7.47
N PHE A 542 -9.88 35.51 -8.01
CA PHE A 542 -8.62 35.73 -7.32
C PHE A 542 -8.01 37.06 -7.81
N LYS A 543 -7.45 37.81 -6.87
CA LYS A 543 -6.92 39.14 -7.15
C LYS A 543 -5.41 39.21 -6.85
N GLU A 544 -4.67 39.83 -7.74
CA GLU A 544 -3.30 40.29 -7.48
C GLU A 544 -3.29 41.67 -6.84
N TYR A 545 -2.22 41.96 -6.12
CA TYR A 545 -1.92 43.29 -5.65
C TYR A 545 -0.47 43.69 -5.97
N TYR A 546 -0.22 44.98 -6.02
CA TYR A 546 1.05 45.51 -6.47
C TYR A 546 1.68 46.29 -5.31
N GLU A 547 2.92 45.93 -4.96
CA GLU A 547 3.69 46.54 -3.90
C GLU A 547 5.16 46.61 -4.35
N ASP A 548 5.84 47.73 -4.19
CA ASP A 548 7.24 47.94 -4.57
C ASP A 548 7.60 47.45 -5.98
N ASN A 549 6.78 47.76 -6.98
CA ASN A 549 6.93 47.25 -8.35
C ASN A 549 6.99 45.73 -8.50
N LYS A 550 6.43 44.99 -7.55
CA LYS A 550 6.27 43.52 -7.62
C LYS A 550 4.80 43.15 -7.57
N ILE A 551 4.49 42.02 -8.21
CA ILE A 551 3.15 41.41 -8.16
C ILE A 551 3.15 40.41 -7.03
N TYR A 552 2.14 40.50 -6.17
CA TYR A 552 1.87 39.56 -5.11
C TYR A 552 0.48 38.95 -5.28
N PHE A 553 0.33 37.72 -4.81
CA PHE A 553 -0.93 37.00 -4.81
C PHE A 553 -1.23 36.57 -3.38
N ASP A 554 -2.45 36.85 -2.91
CA ASP A 554 -2.89 36.43 -1.58
C ASP A 554 -3.60 35.06 -1.60
N TYR A 555 -3.85 34.52 -2.79
CA TYR A 555 -4.49 33.22 -3.03
C TYR A 555 -5.84 33.07 -2.30
N LYS A 556 -6.56 34.18 -2.06
CA LYS A 556 -7.88 34.22 -1.44
C LYS A 556 -8.98 34.35 -2.49
N ILE A 557 -9.94 33.43 -2.44
CA ILE A 557 -11.14 33.52 -3.29
C ILE A 557 -12.07 34.61 -2.77
N ARG A 558 -12.67 35.38 -3.68
CA ARG A 558 -13.63 36.45 -3.41
C ARG A 558 -14.82 36.34 -4.32
N GLU A 559 -15.97 36.83 -3.87
CA GLU A 559 -17.17 36.93 -4.69
C GLU A 559 -17.05 38.03 -5.74
N GLY A 560 -17.74 37.82 -6.87
CA GLY A 560 -17.80 38.78 -7.99
C GLY A 560 -16.76 38.50 -9.09
N LYS A 561 -16.81 39.32 -10.14
CA LYS A 561 -15.92 39.23 -11.30
C LYS A 561 -14.56 39.88 -11.01
N CYS A 562 -13.49 39.38 -11.61
CA CYS A 562 -12.18 40.02 -11.57
C CYS A 562 -12.19 41.31 -12.41
N THR A 563 -11.69 42.39 -11.85
CA THR A 563 -11.60 43.71 -12.54
C THR A 563 -10.17 44.05 -12.94
N SER A 564 -9.17 43.24 -12.55
CA SER A 564 -7.75 43.50 -12.79
C SER A 564 -7.18 42.60 -13.88
N THR A 565 -6.22 43.10 -14.65
CA THR A 565 -5.44 42.36 -15.64
C THR A 565 -3.95 42.62 -15.42
N ASN A 566 -3.15 41.55 -15.24
CA ASN A 566 -1.72 41.67 -14.98
C ASN A 566 -0.83 41.59 -16.24
N ALA A 567 -1.37 41.18 -17.37
CA ALA A 567 -0.60 40.96 -18.59
C ALA A 567 0.11 42.26 -19.08
N LYS A 568 -0.63 43.38 -19.10
CA LYS A 568 -0.09 44.67 -19.51
C LYS A 568 1.05 45.13 -18.59
N TYR A 569 0.90 44.94 -17.28
CA TYR A 569 1.94 45.28 -16.30
C TYR A 569 3.21 44.43 -16.49
N LEU A 570 3.06 43.08 -16.70
CA LEU A 570 4.20 42.20 -16.95
C LEU A 570 4.92 42.55 -18.25
N MET A 571 4.20 42.89 -19.33
CA MET A 571 4.79 43.30 -20.58
C MET A 571 5.56 44.62 -20.42
N LYS A 572 5.04 45.60 -19.65
CA LYS A 572 5.78 46.85 -19.30
C LYS A 572 7.04 46.55 -18.47
N LYS A 573 6.94 45.66 -17.47
CA LYS A 573 8.07 45.29 -16.61
C LYS A 573 9.20 44.61 -17.36
N LEU A 574 8.86 43.84 -18.39
CA LEU A 574 9.82 43.15 -19.27
C LEU A 574 10.27 44.00 -20.47
N ASN A 575 9.88 45.30 -20.51
CA ASN A 575 10.16 46.23 -21.61
C ASN A 575 9.72 45.71 -22.99
N ILE A 576 8.62 44.92 -23.03
CA ILE A 576 8.01 44.45 -24.29
C ILE A 576 7.09 45.53 -24.87
N ILE A 577 6.46 46.33 -24.01
CA ILE A 577 5.63 47.48 -24.36
C ILE A 577 6.05 48.70 -23.48
N GLU A 578 5.78 49.92 -23.97
CA GLU A 578 5.99 51.16 -23.25
C GLU A 578 5.00 51.40 -22.08
#